data_5396e704d4fe326486531e1d3feecab1
#
_entry.id   5396e704d4fe326486531e1d3feecab1
#
_cell.length_a   1.000
_cell.length_b   1.000
_cell.length_c   1.000
_cell.angle_alpha   90.00
_cell.angle_beta   90.00
_cell.angle_gamma   90.00
#
_symmetry.space_group_name_H-M   'P 1'
#
loop_
_entity.id
_entity.type
_entity.pdbx_description
1 polymer ?
#
loop_
_entity_poly.entity_id
_entity_poly.type
_entity_poly.pdbx_seq_one_letter_code
_entity_poly.pdbx_strand_id
1 'polypeptide(L)' 'MQLENVINRLLKFLRNRLDNLSISVTSGGVDNMENYKYIIGQINGLEATKQELSNLLNDKEQNEGTVINLNTKQ' A
#
# COMPACT_ATOMS: atom_id res chain seq x y z
N MET A 1 3.30 -9.35 -19.64
CA MET A 1 3.14 -9.10 -18.22
C MET A 1 2.04 -8.10 -17.98
N GLN A 2 1.21 -8.37 -17.00
CA GLN A 2 0.09 -7.52 -16.70
C GLN A 2 0.45 -6.51 -15.62
N LEU A 3 0.08 -5.27 -15.84
CA LEU A 3 0.35 -4.24 -14.84
C LEU A 3 -0.36 -4.56 -13.53
N GLU A 4 -1.58 -5.09 -13.61
CA GLU A 4 -2.29 -5.47 -12.40
C GLU A 4 -1.53 -6.49 -11.58
N ASN A 5 -0.88 -7.44 -12.26
CA ASN A 5 -0.10 -8.44 -11.54
C ASN A 5 1.06 -7.83 -10.81
N VAL A 6 1.73 -6.88 -11.45
CA VAL A 6 2.86 -6.20 -10.82
C VAL A 6 2.37 -5.43 -9.60
N ILE A 7 1.28 -4.69 -9.73
CA ILE A 7 0.77 -3.91 -8.62
C ILE A 7 0.33 -4.80 -7.48
N ASN A 8 -0.34 -5.91 -7.81
CA ASN A 8 -0.81 -6.82 -6.77
C ASN A 8 0.36 -7.48 -6.02
N ARG A 9 1.43 -7.78 -6.72
CA ARG A 9 2.61 -8.34 -6.07
C ARG A 9 3.26 -7.31 -5.15
N LEU A 10 3.30 -6.06 -5.57
CA LEU A 10 3.82 -5.00 -4.71
C LEU A 10 2.94 -4.81 -3.49
N LEU A 11 1.63 -4.85 -3.68
CA LEU A 11 0.72 -4.72 -2.55
C LEU A 11 0.92 -5.84 -1.54
N LYS A 12 1.12 -7.05 -2.03
CA LYS A 12 1.37 -8.17 -1.14
C LYS A 12 2.67 -7.98 -0.37
N PHE A 13 3.70 -7.52 -1.06
CA PHE A 13 4.98 -7.24 -0.42
C PHE A 13 4.81 -6.18 0.67
N LEU A 14 4.08 -5.13 0.36
CA LEU A 14 3.88 -4.05 1.33
C LEU A 14 3.09 -4.52 2.54
N ARG A 15 2.06 -5.34 2.32
CA ARG A 15 1.29 -5.86 3.44
C ARG A 15 2.15 -6.74 4.34
N ASN A 16 2.99 -7.58 3.74
CA ASN A 16 3.88 -8.42 4.54
C ASN A 16 4.86 -7.58 5.34
N ARG A 17 5.39 -6.54 4.71
CA ARG A 17 6.32 -5.65 5.38
C ARG A 17 5.66 -4.94 6.55
N LEU A 18 4.44 -4.46 6.32
CA LEU A 18 3.67 -3.79 7.37
C LEU A 18 3.38 -4.72 8.53
N ASP A 19 3.00 -5.97 8.22
CA ASP A 19 2.75 -6.94 9.28
C ASP A 19 3.99 -7.17 10.12
N ASN A 20 5.14 -7.32 9.47
CA ASN A 20 6.38 -7.54 10.21
C ASN A 20 6.73 -6.36 11.10
N LEU A 21 6.54 -5.14 10.58
CA LEU A 21 6.82 -3.96 11.39
C LEU A 21 5.85 -3.84 12.55
N SER A 22 4.58 -4.15 12.32
CA SER A 22 3.59 -4.12 13.39
C SER A 22 3.92 -5.13 14.48
N ILE A 23 4.35 -6.31 14.08
CA ILE A 23 4.75 -7.33 15.06
C ILE A 23 5.93 -6.84 15.88
N SER A 24 6.89 -6.18 15.24
CA SER A 24 8.05 -5.66 15.96
C SER A 24 7.63 -4.69 17.05
N VAL A 25 6.66 -3.83 16.75
CA VAL A 25 6.20 -2.85 17.73
C VAL A 25 5.43 -3.52 18.85
N THR A 26 4.55 -4.46 18.52
CA THR A 26 3.64 -5.01 19.51
C THR A 26 4.25 -6.14 20.32
N SER A 27 5.33 -6.74 19.84
CA SER A 27 5.93 -7.87 20.54
C SER A 27 7.04 -7.46 21.50
N GLY A 28 7.24 -6.18 21.69
CA GLY A 28 8.29 -5.73 22.60
C GLY A 28 9.66 -5.66 21.97
N GLY A 29 9.74 -5.74 20.66
CA GLY A 29 11.02 -5.63 19.96
C GLY A 29 11.55 -4.22 19.88
N VAL A 30 10.77 -3.24 20.34
CA VAL A 30 11.16 -1.84 20.35
C VAL A 30 11.32 -1.40 21.77
N ASP A 31 12.51 -0.99 22.15
CA ASP A 31 12.80 -0.72 23.55
C ASP A 31 13.11 0.75 23.84
N ASN A 32 13.01 1.62 22.86
CA ASN A 32 13.18 3.04 23.14
C ASN A 32 12.36 3.86 22.15
N MET A 33 12.20 5.13 22.51
CA MET A 33 11.31 6.02 21.76
C MET A 33 11.84 6.32 20.36
N GLU A 34 13.14 6.40 20.21
CA GLU A 34 13.70 6.69 18.90
C GLU A 34 13.41 5.55 17.91
N ASN A 35 13.61 4.32 18.36
CA ASN A 35 13.30 3.18 17.52
C ASN A 35 11.81 3.09 17.24
N TYR A 36 10.99 3.40 18.24
CA TYR A 36 9.55 3.41 18.06
C TYR A 36 9.15 4.40 16.97
N LYS A 37 9.67 5.61 17.06
CA LYS A 37 9.33 6.65 16.07
C LYS A 37 9.82 6.26 14.69
N TYR A 38 10.99 5.65 14.61
CA TYR A 38 11.54 5.23 13.34
C TYR A 38 10.61 4.18 12.68
N ILE A 39 10.17 3.21 13.45
CA ILE A 39 9.33 2.16 12.91
C ILE A 39 7.95 2.71 12.56
N ILE A 40 7.40 3.57 13.38
CA ILE A 40 6.11 4.20 13.06
C ILE A 40 6.23 5.01 11.77
N GLY A 41 7.34 5.71 11.58
CA GLY A 41 7.56 6.44 10.34
C GLY A 41 7.59 5.53 9.13
N GLN A 42 8.24 4.36 9.26
CA GLN A 42 8.24 3.40 8.19
C GLN A 42 6.82 2.88 7.90
N ILE A 43 6.09 2.58 8.95
CA ILE A 43 4.71 2.10 8.78
C ILE A 43 3.88 3.14 8.05
N ASN A 44 3.99 4.39 8.46
CA ASN A 44 3.22 5.46 7.83
C ASN A 44 3.58 5.62 6.35
N GLY A 45 4.87 5.56 6.03
CA GLY A 45 5.29 5.67 4.65
C GLY A 45 4.82 4.50 3.80
N LEU A 46 4.89 3.31 4.36
CA LEU A 46 4.45 2.13 3.62
C LEU A 46 2.94 2.11 3.46
N GLU A 47 2.20 2.59 4.47
CA GLU A 47 0.75 2.68 4.36
C GLU A 47 0.36 3.67 3.25
N ALA A 48 1.04 4.80 3.20
CA ALA A 48 0.75 5.78 2.16
C ALA A 48 1.05 5.21 0.78
N THR A 49 2.16 4.49 0.65
CA THR A 49 2.52 3.86 -0.61
C THR A 49 1.50 2.79 -1.00
N LYS A 50 1.09 1.99 -0.03
CA LYS A 50 0.10 0.95 -0.29
C LYS A 50 -1.21 1.57 -0.77
N GLN A 51 -1.61 2.66 -0.12
CA GLN A 51 -2.84 3.33 -0.50
C GLN A 51 -2.75 3.88 -1.92
N GLU A 52 -1.61 4.45 -2.26
CA GLU A 52 -1.43 5.01 -3.59
C GLU A 52 -1.47 3.92 -4.65
N LEU A 53 -0.83 2.77 -4.39
CA LEU A 53 -0.87 1.67 -5.34
C LEU A 53 -2.29 1.15 -5.51
N SER A 54 -3.05 1.09 -4.43
CA SER A 54 -4.45 0.67 -4.50
C SER A 54 -5.26 1.65 -5.33
N ASN A 55 -4.99 2.95 -5.17
CA ASN A 55 -5.67 3.96 -5.94
C ASN A 55 -5.34 3.83 -7.43
N LEU A 56 -4.08 3.60 -7.74
CA LEU A 56 -3.68 3.45 -9.13
C LEU A 56 -4.31 2.23 -9.77
N LEU A 57 -4.37 1.13 -9.05
CA LEU A 57 -5.01 -0.08 -9.54
C LEU A 57 -6.49 0.15 -9.77
N ASN A 58 -7.13 0.83 -8.84
CA ASN A 58 -8.54 1.14 -8.95
C ASN A 58 -8.81 2.03 -10.16
N ASP A 59 -7.97 3.04 -10.36
CA ASP A 59 -8.11 3.93 -11.50
C ASP A 59 -7.97 3.16 -12.82
N LYS A 60 -7.01 2.25 -12.87
CA LYS A 60 -6.81 1.47 -14.06
C LYS A 60 -8.03 0.60 -14.35
N GLU A 61 -8.56 -0.03 -13.32
CA GLU A 61 -9.73 -0.88 -13.49
C GLU A 61 -10.94 -0.07 -13.91
N GLN A 62 -11.11 1.10 -13.34
CA GLN A 62 -12.22 1.95 -13.72
C GLN A 62 -12.10 2.43 -15.15
N ASN A 63 -10.90 2.81 -15.56
CA ASN A 63 -10.70 3.24 -16.92
C ASN A 63 -11.04 2.12 -17.91
N GLU A 64 -10.66 0.91 -17.59
CA GLU A 64 -10.96 -0.21 -18.47
C GLU A 64 -12.44 -0.54 -18.45
N GLY A 65 -13.06 -0.44 -17.29
CA GLY A 65 -14.45 -0.80 -17.16
C GLY A 65 -15.40 0.29 -17.59
N THR A 66 -14.93 1.51 -17.68
CA THR A 66 -15.80 2.63 -17.98
C THR A 66 -15.48 3.30 -19.28
N VAL A 67 -14.78 2.62 -20.13
CA VAL A 67 -14.46 3.22 -21.42
C VAL A 67 -15.72 3.66 -22.14
N ILE A 68 -16.80 2.98 -21.91
CA ILE A 68 -18.05 3.32 -22.52
C ILE A 68 -18.65 4.55 -21.89
N ASN A 69 -18.31 4.82 -20.67
CA ASN A 69 -18.89 5.92 -19.94
C ASN A 69 -18.04 7.17 -19.93
N LEU A 70 -17.04 7.21 -20.73
CA LEU A 70 -16.19 8.36 -20.77
C LEU A 70 -16.93 9.64 -20.99
N ASN A 71 -17.95 9.55 -21.78
CA ASN A 71 -18.71 10.74 -22.08
C ASN A 71 -19.44 11.27 -20.92
N THR A 72 -19.81 10.42 -20.03
CA THR A 72 -20.60 10.87 -18.91
C THR A 72 -19.76 11.39 -17.80
N LYS A 73 -18.49 11.15 -17.88
CA LYS A 73 -17.70 11.58 -16.86
C LYS A 73 -17.45 12.90 -16.87
N GLN A 74 -17.34 13.40 -17.33
CA GLN A 74 -16.97 14.63 -17.26
C GLN A 74 -17.15 15.39 -16.95
#